data_de18896a2afea17e8514d5d52e6eb2c8
#
_entry.id   de18896a2afea17e8514d5d52e6eb2c8
#
_cell.length_a   1.000
_cell.length_b   1.000
_cell.length_c   1.000
_cell.angle_alpha   90.00
_cell.angle_beta   90.00
_cell.angle_gamma   90.00
#
_symmetry.space_group_name_H-M   'P 1'
#
loop_
_entity.id
_entity.type
_entity.pdbx_description
1 polymer ?
#
loop_
_entity_poly.entity_id
_entity_poly.type
_entity_poly.pdbx_seq_one_letter_code
_entity_poly.pdbx_strand_id
1 'polypeptide(L)'
;MIFFGSELFAGGHSSTLQDVKARGKLRCVVTTGLPGFAAPDANGVWRGFDWDFCRATAAAVFGDANAVDPITSTGKTRFTKLNAGEGDVLWRNTTITFSRDVSVKLRFLGVNYYDGQGFMVNKSLGVKSAKELDGASVCIQTGTTTELNLADFFSSNNMSYEAVTIETNDEARQNYEAGRCDIYTTDASGLASTRSSLPNPNDHMVLPEIISKEPLGPAVRQGDDAWADIITWVLNTTITAEELGVNSSNVDQMKNSNNPEIRRMLGTDGSQGAELGLSNDWAYQIIKQVGNYGEIFERNIGVNTPLGISRGLNALWTKGGLMYSPPFR
;
A
#
# COMPACT_ATOMS: atom_id res chain seq x y z
N MET A 1 -31.54 -38.16 -30.77
CA MET A 1 -30.76 -38.25 -29.57
C MET A 1 -29.74 -37.12 -29.62
N ILE A 2 -30.05 -35.97 -29.02
CA ILE A 2 -29.23 -34.76 -29.08
C ILE A 2 -28.40 -34.74 -27.80
N PHE A 3 -27.09 -34.91 -27.93
CA PHE A 3 -26.15 -34.75 -26.82
C PHE A 3 -25.98 -33.27 -26.54
N PHE A 4 -26.53 -32.80 -25.42
CA PHE A 4 -26.14 -31.54 -24.84
C PHE A 4 -24.77 -31.75 -24.13
N GLY A 5 -23.70 -31.26 -24.77
CA GLY A 5 -22.42 -31.12 -24.11
C GLY A 5 -22.58 -30.09 -23.00
N SER A 6 -22.35 -30.51 -21.75
CA SER A 6 -22.15 -29.61 -20.64
C SER A 6 -20.85 -28.85 -20.88
N GLU A 7 -20.93 -27.61 -21.35
CA GLU A 7 -19.80 -26.68 -21.23
C GLU A 7 -19.57 -26.44 -19.72
N LEU A 8 -18.55 -27.09 -19.20
CA LEU A 8 -17.97 -26.68 -17.94
C LEU A 8 -17.58 -25.22 -18.11
N PHE A 9 -18.16 -24.34 -17.32
CA PHE A 9 -17.67 -22.98 -17.13
C PHE A 9 -16.25 -23.11 -16.60
N ALA A 10 -15.26 -23.04 -17.50
CA ALA A 10 -13.89 -22.84 -17.14
C ALA A 10 -13.83 -21.48 -16.45
N GLY A 11 -13.55 -21.45 -15.16
CA GLY A 11 -13.28 -20.22 -14.43
C GLY A 11 -12.30 -19.40 -15.26
N GLY A 12 -12.60 -18.12 -15.47
CA GLY A 12 -11.84 -17.24 -16.36
C GLY A 12 -10.36 -17.27 -15.98
N HIS A 13 -9.53 -17.81 -16.86
CA HIS A 13 -8.08 -17.81 -16.66
C HIS A 13 -7.58 -16.38 -16.76
N SER A 14 -6.97 -15.87 -15.69
CA SER A 14 -6.30 -14.58 -15.71
C SER A 14 -5.17 -14.57 -16.73
N SER A 15 -5.21 -13.68 -17.71
CA SER A 15 -4.13 -13.47 -18.65
C SER A 15 -2.89 -12.90 -17.93
N THR A 16 -3.08 -12.02 -16.95
CA THR A 16 -1.99 -11.44 -16.16
C THR A 16 -1.29 -12.53 -15.33
N LEU A 17 -2.03 -13.43 -14.68
CA LEU A 17 -1.42 -14.53 -13.93
C LEU A 17 -0.57 -15.44 -14.83
N GLN A 18 -1.04 -15.73 -16.06
CA GLN A 18 -0.30 -16.54 -17.02
C GLN A 18 1.02 -15.86 -17.43
N ASP A 19 0.97 -14.57 -17.74
CA ASP A 19 2.15 -13.77 -18.10
C ASP A 19 3.15 -13.69 -16.95
N VAL A 20 2.67 -13.48 -15.72
CA VAL A 20 3.48 -13.43 -14.49
C VAL A 20 4.16 -14.77 -14.27
N LYS A 21 3.43 -15.89 -14.36
CA LYS A 21 3.98 -17.24 -14.21
C LYS A 21 4.98 -17.58 -15.31
N ALA A 22 4.69 -17.24 -16.56
CA ALA A 22 5.60 -17.48 -17.69
C ALA A 22 6.93 -16.71 -17.55
N ARG A 23 6.88 -15.53 -16.98
CA ARG A 23 8.05 -14.69 -16.70
C ARG A 23 8.86 -15.17 -15.50
N GLY A 24 8.25 -15.89 -14.56
CA GLY A 24 8.87 -16.36 -13.33
C GLY A 24 9.06 -15.28 -12.26
N LYS A 25 8.55 -14.06 -12.47
CA LYS A 25 8.63 -12.94 -11.53
C LYS A 25 7.45 -12.01 -11.64
N LEU A 26 7.01 -11.49 -10.50
CA LEU A 26 6.06 -10.38 -10.40
C LEU A 26 6.77 -9.06 -10.68
N ARG A 27 6.17 -8.16 -11.46
CA ARG A 27 6.59 -6.76 -11.59
C ARG A 27 5.65 -5.88 -10.77
N CYS A 28 6.15 -5.37 -9.66
CA CYS A 28 5.37 -4.59 -8.71
C CYS A 28 5.69 -3.09 -8.86
N VAL A 29 4.67 -2.27 -9.18
CA VAL A 29 4.83 -0.83 -9.27
C VAL A 29 4.88 -0.24 -7.88
N VAL A 30 5.99 0.42 -7.54
CA VAL A 30 6.29 1.02 -6.25
C VAL A 30 6.74 2.47 -6.38
N THR A 31 6.93 3.16 -5.26
CA THR A 31 7.51 4.52 -5.25
C THR A 31 8.98 4.53 -5.68
N THR A 32 9.50 5.69 -6.02
CA THR A 32 10.93 5.88 -6.32
C THR A 32 11.84 5.74 -5.10
N GLY A 33 11.26 5.78 -3.89
CA GLY A 33 11.91 5.65 -2.60
C GLY A 33 11.11 6.40 -1.54
N LEU A 34 10.50 5.65 -0.60
CA LEU A 34 9.84 6.18 0.58
C LEU A 34 10.15 5.22 1.74
N PRO A 35 11.10 5.56 2.62
CA PRO A 35 11.47 4.73 3.75
C PRO A 35 10.27 4.31 4.59
N GLY A 36 10.24 3.05 5.00
CA GLY A 36 9.10 2.45 5.69
C GLY A 36 7.99 1.94 4.76
N PHE A 37 7.82 2.45 3.54
CA PHE A 37 6.82 1.99 2.56
C PHE A 37 7.43 1.15 1.43
N ALA A 38 8.27 1.74 0.60
CA ALA A 38 9.05 1.00 -0.39
C ALA A 38 10.31 1.79 -0.72
N ALA A 39 11.46 1.31 -0.28
CA ALA A 39 12.77 1.91 -0.58
C ALA A 39 13.87 0.84 -0.51
N PRO A 40 14.94 0.97 -1.32
CA PRO A 40 16.14 0.16 -1.13
C PRO A 40 16.87 0.59 0.14
N ASP A 41 17.41 -0.39 0.89
CA ASP A 41 18.35 -0.14 1.97
C ASP A 41 19.77 0.15 1.43
N ALA A 42 20.73 0.36 2.32
CA ALA A 42 22.11 0.68 1.95
C ALA A 42 22.80 -0.41 1.09
N ASN A 43 22.26 -1.62 1.07
CA ASN A 43 22.74 -2.74 0.26
C ASN A 43 21.93 -2.92 -1.03
N GLY A 44 21.00 -2.00 -1.33
CA GLY A 44 20.11 -2.09 -2.49
C GLY A 44 18.94 -3.06 -2.32
N VAL A 45 18.73 -3.62 -1.11
CA VAL A 45 17.62 -4.55 -0.83
C VAL A 45 16.35 -3.74 -0.52
N TRP A 46 15.30 -3.97 -1.30
CA TRP A 46 14.02 -3.31 -1.12
C TRP A 46 13.33 -3.77 0.17
N ARG A 47 12.78 -2.80 0.92
CA ARG A 47 12.06 -3.02 2.17
C ARG A 47 10.89 -2.04 2.29
N GLY A 48 9.94 -2.36 3.16
CA GLY A 48 8.84 -1.46 3.51
C GLY A 48 7.47 -2.12 3.43
N PHE A 49 6.48 -1.40 3.92
CA PHE A 49 5.10 -1.84 4.05
C PHE A 49 4.48 -2.22 2.69
N ASP A 50 4.55 -1.34 1.70
CA ASP A 50 4.05 -1.61 0.35
C ASP A 50 4.89 -2.70 -0.35
N TRP A 51 6.20 -2.71 -0.12
CA TRP A 51 7.07 -3.75 -0.66
C TRP A 51 6.78 -5.13 -0.10
N ASP A 52 6.41 -5.23 1.18
CA ASP A 52 6.00 -6.52 1.76
C ASP A 52 4.69 -7.03 1.14
N PHE A 53 3.77 -6.18 0.69
CA PHE A 53 2.61 -6.63 -0.10
C PHE A 53 3.00 -7.09 -1.52
N CYS A 54 4.01 -6.48 -2.15
CA CYS A 54 4.60 -7.01 -3.38
C CYS A 54 5.16 -8.42 -3.16
N ARG A 55 5.90 -8.63 -2.06
CA ARG A 55 6.46 -9.92 -1.65
C ARG A 55 5.38 -10.93 -1.29
N ALA A 56 4.31 -10.51 -0.62
CA ALA A 56 3.16 -11.36 -0.31
C ALA A 56 2.47 -11.86 -1.60
N THR A 57 2.32 -10.98 -2.60
CA THR A 57 1.80 -11.34 -3.91
C THR A 57 2.70 -12.36 -4.61
N ALA A 58 4.01 -12.17 -4.59
CA ALA A 58 4.97 -13.13 -5.15
C ALA A 58 4.94 -14.47 -4.42
N ALA A 59 4.88 -14.46 -3.08
CA ALA A 59 4.75 -15.67 -2.27
C ALA A 59 3.47 -16.45 -2.62
N ALA A 60 2.34 -15.76 -2.85
CA ALA A 60 1.09 -16.39 -3.27
C ALA A 60 1.18 -17.06 -4.64
N VAL A 61 1.83 -16.40 -5.60
CA VAL A 61 1.88 -16.87 -7.01
C VAL A 61 2.94 -17.95 -7.22
N PHE A 62 4.11 -17.79 -6.57
CA PHE A 62 5.30 -18.62 -6.85
C PHE A 62 5.73 -19.52 -5.67
N GLY A 63 5.17 -19.32 -4.46
CA GLY A 63 5.72 -19.91 -3.25
C GLY A 63 7.07 -19.30 -2.84
N ASP A 64 7.47 -18.18 -3.44
CA ASP A 64 8.72 -17.45 -3.18
C ASP A 64 8.47 -15.94 -3.12
N ALA A 65 8.61 -15.36 -1.94
CA ALA A 65 8.44 -13.92 -1.71
C ALA A 65 9.51 -13.06 -2.39
N ASN A 66 10.59 -13.64 -2.90
CA ASN A 66 11.66 -12.92 -3.60
C ASN A 66 11.49 -12.93 -5.13
N ALA A 67 10.51 -13.66 -5.64
CA ALA A 67 10.20 -13.70 -7.07
C ALA A 67 9.47 -12.43 -7.54
N VAL A 68 10.01 -11.24 -7.20
CA VAL A 68 9.44 -9.92 -7.49
C VAL A 68 10.50 -8.90 -7.85
N ASP A 69 10.23 -8.11 -8.88
CA ASP A 69 11.05 -6.97 -9.30
C ASP A 69 10.29 -5.65 -9.07
N PRO A 70 10.96 -4.60 -8.54
CA PRO A 70 10.36 -3.29 -8.36
C PRO A 70 10.31 -2.53 -9.69
N ILE A 71 9.15 -1.94 -10.01
CA ILE A 71 8.97 -0.97 -11.09
C ILE A 71 8.74 0.39 -10.45
N THR A 72 9.78 1.20 -10.36
CA THR A 72 9.70 2.50 -9.70
C THR A 72 8.84 3.49 -10.47
N SER A 73 8.05 4.31 -9.75
CA SER A 73 7.17 5.32 -10.34
C SER A 73 7.03 6.56 -9.46
N THR A 74 6.79 7.71 -10.08
CA THR A 74 6.39 8.95 -9.39
C THR A 74 4.86 8.98 -9.18
N GLY A 75 4.35 9.97 -8.46
CA GLY A 75 2.91 10.23 -8.34
C GLY A 75 2.24 10.40 -9.70
N LYS A 76 2.95 11.01 -10.66
CA LYS A 76 2.49 11.30 -12.01
C LYS A 76 2.51 10.08 -12.95
N THR A 77 3.50 9.19 -12.82
CA THR A 77 3.75 8.12 -13.81
C THR A 77 3.18 6.76 -13.42
N ARG A 78 2.77 6.53 -12.16
CA ARG A 78 2.33 5.22 -11.64
C ARG A 78 1.19 4.59 -12.44
N PHE A 79 0.18 5.39 -12.81
CA PHE A 79 -0.99 4.89 -13.55
C PHE A 79 -0.65 4.57 -15.00
N THR A 80 0.17 5.41 -15.64
CA THR A 80 0.63 5.17 -17.01
C THR A 80 1.44 3.89 -17.10
N LYS A 81 2.38 3.67 -16.16
CA LYS A 81 3.19 2.44 -16.11
C LYS A 81 2.35 1.19 -15.91
N LEU A 82 1.38 1.24 -15.00
CA LEU A 82 0.48 0.11 -14.79
C LEU A 82 -0.38 -0.17 -16.03
N ASN A 83 -0.98 0.86 -16.64
CA ASN A 83 -1.80 0.73 -17.83
C ASN A 83 -1.02 0.27 -19.06
N ALA A 84 0.25 0.70 -19.20
CA ALA A 84 1.13 0.25 -20.27
C ALA A 84 1.62 -1.20 -20.09
N GLY A 85 1.29 -1.87 -18.98
CA GLY A 85 1.72 -3.23 -18.70
C GLY A 85 3.19 -3.33 -18.28
N GLU A 86 3.83 -2.21 -17.89
CA GLU A 86 5.19 -2.26 -17.32
C GLU A 86 5.21 -2.96 -15.97
N GLY A 87 4.12 -2.87 -15.20
CA GLY A 87 3.88 -3.60 -13.96
C GLY A 87 2.60 -4.42 -14.01
N ASP A 88 2.52 -5.40 -13.13
CA ASP A 88 1.40 -6.32 -13.01
C ASP A 88 0.40 -5.89 -11.93
N VAL A 89 0.90 -5.23 -10.88
CA VAL A 89 0.15 -4.69 -9.75
C VAL A 89 0.81 -3.42 -9.25
N LEU A 90 0.00 -2.50 -8.73
CA LEU A 90 0.44 -1.28 -8.04
C LEU A 90 0.25 -1.46 -6.54
N TRP A 91 1.33 -1.59 -5.78
CA TRP A 91 1.40 -1.50 -4.33
C TRP A 91 2.26 -0.26 -3.98
N ARG A 92 1.61 0.87 -3.91
CA ARG A 92 2.30 2.15 -3.77
C ARG A 92 1.35 3.20 -3.21
N ASN A 93 1.37 3.46 -1.91
CA ASN A 93 0.66 4.54 -1.21
C ASN A 93 -0.27 5.38 -2.15
N THR A 94 -1.28 4.71 -2.72
CA THR A 94 -2.14 5.28 -3.76
C THR A 94 -3.56 5.40 -3.27
N THR A 95 -4.02 6.64 -3.10
CA THR A 95 -5.36 6.96 -2.64
C THR A 95 -6.42 6.51 -3.62
N ILE A 96 -7.41 5.81 -3.13
CA ILE A 96 -8.64 5.47 -3.85
C ILE A 96 -9.49 6.72 -3.93
N THR A 97 -9.77 7.20 -5.15
CA THR A 97 -10.68 8.32 -5.39
C THR A 97 -11.66 7.98 -6.49
N PHE A 98 -12.81 8.66 -6.51
CA PHE A 98 -13.82 8.49 -7.56
C PHE A 98 -13.21 8.62 -8.97
N SER A 99 -12.43 9.67 -9.20
CA SER A 99 -11.83 9.90 -10.52
C SER A 99 -10.80 8.84 -10.90
N ARG A 100 -9.99 8.35 -9.94
CA ARG A 100 -9.01 7.30 -10.19
C ARG A 100 -9.66 5.96 -10.50
N ASP A 101 -10.71 5.62 -9.78
CA ASP A 101 -11.44 4.37 -9.98
C ASP A 101 -12.21 4.37 -11.32
N VAL A 102 -12.90 5.46 -11.64
CA VAL A 102 -13.80 5.51 -12.80
C VAL A 102 -13.07 5.92 -14.09
N SER A 103 -12.14 6.92 -14.02
CA SER A 103 -11.61 7.57 -15.22
C SER A 103 -10.26 7.02 -15.69
N VAL A 104 -9.45 6.41 -14.78
CA VAL A 104 -8.07 5.98 -15.10
C VAL A 104 -8.00 4.53 -15.59
N LYS A 105 -9.13 3.84 -15.67
CA LYS A 105 -9.24 2.41 -16.10
C LYS A 105 -8.42 1.46 -15.23
N LEU A 106 -8.38 1.73 -13.94
CA LEU A 106 -7.79 0.87 -12.91
C LEU A 106 -8.89 0.33 -12.00
N ARG A 107 -8.63 -0.80 -11.38
CA ARG A 107 -9.48 -1.39 -10.35
C ARG A 107 -8.72 -1.37 -9.03
N PHE A 108 -9.26 -0.67 -8.03
CA PHE A 108 -8.77 -0.70 -6.67
C PHE A 108 -9.35 -1.89 -5.90
N LEU A 109 -8.54 -2.51 -5.03
CA LEU A 109 -8.82 -3.83 -4.48
C LEU A 109 -8.84 -3.86 -2.95
N GLY A 110 -9.36 -2.81 -2.35
CA GLY A 110 -9.43 -2.65 -0.90
C GLY A 110 -8.42 -1.63 -0.39
N VAL A 111 -8.47 -1.38 0.91
CA VAL A 111 -7.60 -0.41 1.59
C VAL A 111 -6.58 -1.16 2.42
N ASN A 112 -5.29 -0.97 2.12
CA ASN A 112 -4.21 -1.50 2.94
C ASN A 112 -3.72 -0.51 4.01
N TYR A 113 -3.99 0.79 3.85
CA TYR A 113 -3.63 1.81 4.83
C TYR A 113 -4.62 2.99 4.80
N TYR A 114 -5.20 3.33 5.94
CA TYR A 114 -6.03 4.53 6.13
C TYR A 114 -5.14 5.67 6.58
N ASP A 115 -5.02 6.69 5.74
CA ASP A 115 -4.19 7.87 5.95
C ASP A 115 -5.00 9.16 5.81
N GLY A 116 -4.32 10.29 5.93
CA GLY A 116 -4.83 11.61 5.68
C GLY A 116 -3.68 12.57 5.41
N GLN A 117 -3.94 13.61 4.65
CA GLN A 117 -2.94 14.64 4.33
C GLN A 117 -2.71 15.57 5.52
N GLY A 118 -1.43 15.83 5.82
CA GLY A 118 -1.00 16.76 6.85
C GLY A 118 0.05 17.75 6.35
N PHE A 119 0.62 18.50 7.28
CA PHE A 119 1.66 19.50 7.02
C PHE A 119 2.84 19.30 7.96
N MET A 120 4.05 19.29 7.43
CA MET A 120 5.28 19.28 8.20
C MET A 120 5.97 20.65 8.08
N VAL A 121 6.40 21.16 9.22
CA VAL A 121 7.11 22.46 9.34
C VAL A 121 8.33 22.31 10.22
N ASN A 122 9.33 23.20 10.03
CA ASN A 122 10.36 23.38 11.04
C ASN A 122 9.76 24.12 12.24
N LYS A 123 10.07 23.69 13.45
CA LYS A 123 9.57 24.32 14.70
C LYS A 123 9.97 25.78 14.85
N SER A 124 11.08 26.18 14.23
CA SER A 124 11.52 27.57 14.20
C SER A 124 10.56 28.53 13.48
N LEU A 125 9.66 28.02 12.63
CA LEU A 125 8.60 28.80 12.00
C LEU A 125 7.58 29.33 13.03
N GLY A 126 7.49 28.71 14.20
CA GLY A 126 6.68 29.16 15.32
C GLY A 126 5.18 28.92 15.21
N VAL A 127 4.70 28.34 14.11
CA VAL A 127 3.28 28.00 13.87
C VAL A 127 2.87 26.71 14.61
N LYS A 128 1.59 26.63 14.97
CA LYS A 128 1.02 25.48 15.70
C LYS A 128 -0.20 24.89 14.99
N SER A 129 -0.69 25.54 13.96
CA SER A 129 -1.88 25.16 13.21
C SER A 129 -1.67 25.39 11.72
N ALA A 130 -2.24 24.52 10.89
CA ALA A 130 -2.26 24.70 9.45
C ALA A 130 -3.00 25.98 8.99
N LYS A 131 -3.84 26.55 9.85
CA LYS A 131 -4.53 27.83 9.59
C LYS A 131 -3.62 29.06 9.73
N GLU A 132 -2.40 28.88 10.21
CA GLU A 132 -1.40 29.95 10.36
C GLU A 132 -0.43 30.01 9.15
N LEU A 133 -0.69 29.19 8.09
CA LEU A 133 0.21 29.00 6.97
C LEU A 133 -0.08 29.91 5.76
N ASP A 134 -0.84 31.01 5.95
CA ASP A 134 -1.14 31.94 4.85
C ASP A 134 0.14 32.56 4.27
N GLY A 135 0.25 32.55 2.95
CA GLY A 135 1.39 33.08 2.21
C GLY A 135 2.64 32.18 2.18
N ALA A 136 2.61 31.01 2.81
CA ALA A 136 3.79 30.16 2.90
C ALA A 136 4.15 29.49 1.57
N SER A 137 5.44 29.17 1.39
CA SER A 137 5.92 28.32 0.30
C SER A 137 5.76 26.84 0.66
N VAL A 138 5.15 26.05 -0.24
CA VAL A 138 4.75 24.66 0.01
C VAL A 138 5.36 23.70 -1.00
N CYS A 139 6.22 22.80 -0.55
CA CYS A 139 6.68 21.66 -1.36
C CYS A 139 5.53 20.68 -1.56
N ILE A 140 5.21 20.36 -2.82
CA ILE A 140 4.10 19.51 -3.19
C ILE A 140 4.40 18.63 -4.41
N GLN A 141 4.06 17.35 -4.34
CA GLN A 141 4.24 16.43 -5.45
C GLN A 141 3.13 16.55 -6.49
N THR A 142 3.53 16.73 -7.76
CA THR A 142 2.60 16.78 -8.89
C THR A 142 1.90 15.45 -9.16
N GLY A 143 0.66 15.50 -9.65
CA GLY A 143 -0.14 14.32 -10.01
C GLY A 143 -0.63 13.51 -8.81
N THR A 144 -0.77 14.16 -7.66
CA THR A 144 -1.25 13.56 -6.41
C THR A 144 -2.59 14.15 -5.98
N THR A 145 -3.31 13.48 -5.08
CA THR A 145 -4.47 14.02 -4.36
C THR A 145 -4.07 15.22 -3.52
N THR A 146 -2.84 15.19 -3.00
CA THR A 146 -2.26 16.21 -2.13
C THR A 146 -2.32 17.60 -2.77
N GLU A 147 -2.03 17.68 -4.08
CA GLU A 147 -2.07 18.95 -4.84
C GLU A 147 -3.49 19.56 -4.86
N LEU A 148 -4.51 18.72 -5.09
CA LEU A 148 -5.90 19.16 -5.11
C LEU A 148 -6.40 19.54 -3.71
N ASN A 149 -6.13 18.70 -2.71
CA ASN A 149 -6.55 18.94 -1.34
C ASN A 149 -5.89 20.21 -0.75
N LEU A 150 -4.64 20.49 -1.12
CA LEU A 150 -3.94 21.72 -0.70
C LEU A 150 -4.69 22.94 -1.22
N ALA A 151 -5.02 22.96 -2.52
CA ALA A 151 -5.74 24.07 -3.14
C ALA A 151 -7.11 24.28 -2.48
N ASP A 152 -7.85 23.21 -2.24
CA ASP A 152 -9.16 23.26 -1.59
C ASP A 152 -9.06 23.77 -0.14
N PHE A 153 -8.07 23.29 0.63
CA PHE A 153 -7.88 23.72 2.02
C PHE A 153 -7.54 25.20 2.12
N PHE A 154 -6.57 25.69 1.33
CA PHE A 154 -6.17 27.09 1.36
C PHE A 154 -7.29 28.00 0.87
N SER A 155 -7.96 27.65 -0.23
CA SER A 155 -9.12 28.40 -0.75
C SER A 155 -10.26 28.49 0.25
N SER A 156 -10.63 27.39 0.90
CA SER A 156 -11.74 27.36 1.88
C SER A 156 -11.46 28.12 3.18
N ASN A 157 -10.18 28.36 3.48
CA ASN A 157 -9.75 29.16 4.63
C ASN A 157 -9.37 30.60 4.25
N ASN A 158 -9.60 31.02 2.99
CA ASN A 158 -9.20 32.34 2.46
C ASN A 158 -7.69 32.62 2.60
N MET A 159 -6.88 31.59 2.43
CA MET A 159 -5.42 31.65 2.48
C MET A 159 -4.82 31.50 1.07
N SER A 160 -3.60 32.00 0.91
CA SER A 160 -2.76 31.86 -0.29
C SER A 160 -1.53 31.03 0.02
N TYR A 161 -0.90 30.46 -1.01
CA TYR A 161 0.38 29.77 -0.89
C TYR A 161 1.19 29.88 -2.18
N GLU A 162 2.50 29.67 -2.08
CA GLU A 162 3.40 29.53 -3.22
C GLU A 162 3.75 28.05 -3.41
N ALA A 163 3.38 27.47 -4.56
CA ALA A 163 3.63 26.06 -4.84
C ALA A 163 5.07 25.83 -5.34
N VAL A 164 5.85 25.03 -4.61
CA VAL A 164 7.13 24.48 -5.04
C VAL A 164 6.88 23.04 -5.49
N THR A 165 6.65 22.87 -6.80
CA THR A 165 6.27 21.58 -7.39
C THR A 165 7.48 20.68 -7.59
N ILE A 166 7.32 19.41 -7.22
CA ILE A 166 8.33 18.36 -7.24
C ILE A 166 7.75 17.05 -7.80
N GLU A 167 8.60 16.13 -8.22
CA GLU A 167 8.15 14.83 -8.76
C GLU A 167 8.40 13.65 -7.81
N THR A 168 9.48 13.67 -7.03
CA THR A 168 9.89 12.54 -6.18
C THR A 168 9.89 12.91 -4.70
N ASN A 169 9.78 11.89 -3.81
CA ASN A 169 9.88 12.10 -2.36
C ASN A 169 11.26 12.63 -1.96
N ASP A 170 12.33 12.20 -2.65
CA ASP A 170 13.68 12.66 -2.34
C ASP A 170 13.89 14.12 -2.72
N GLU A 171 13.36 14.56 -3.86
CA GLU A 171 13.33 15.99 -4.20
C GLU A 171 12.53 16.81 -3.18
N ALA A 172 11.39 16.30 -2.70
CA ALA A 172 10.61 16.95 -1.66
C ALA A 172 11.44 17.18 -0.41
N ARG A 173 12.09 16.11 0.07
CA ARG A 173 12.97 16.15 1.22
C ARG A 173 14.09 17.16 1.04
N GLN A 174 14.81 17.09 -0.10
CA GLN A 174 15.94 17.98 -0.38
C GLN A 174 15.53 19.46 -0.48
N ASN A 175 14.41 19.75 -1.15
CA ASN A 175 13.92 21.13 -1.27
C ASN A 175 13.46 21.69 0.10
N TYR A 176 12.76 20.88 0.89
CA TYR A 176 12.33 21.27 2.23
C TYR A 176 13.53 21.45 3.17
N GLU A 177 14.50 20.53 3.17
CA GLU A 177 15.72 20.60 3.96
C GLU A 177 16.57 21.84 3.60
N ALA A 178 16.63 22.19 2.32
CA ALA A 178 17.33 23.37 1.83
C ALA A 178 16.59 24.70 2.08
N GLY A 179 15.40 24.67 2.71
CA GLY A 179 14.59 25.86 2.97
C GLY A 179 14.00 26.51 1.73
N ARG A 180 13.85 25.77 0.63
CA ARG A 180 13.18 26.27 -0.59
C ARG A 180 11.67 26.32 -0.44
N CYS A 181 11.13 25.60 0.50
CA CYS A 181 9.75 25.67 0.94
C CYS A 181 9.69 25.63 2.47
N ASP A 182 8.81 26.45 3.03
CA ASP A 182 8.56 26.53 4.47
C ASP A 182 7.86 25.29 5.00
N ILE A 183 7.08 24.65 4.12
CA ILE A 183 6.18 23.56 4.44
C ILE A 183 6.39 22.40 3.46
N TYR A 184 6.33 21.17 3.97
CA TYR A 184 6.11 20.00 3.15
C TYR A 184 4.74 19.39 3.48
N THR A 185 3.93 19.12 2.45
CA THR A 185 2.61 18.49 2.59
C THR A 185 2.52 17.22 1.76
N THR A 186 2.05 16.16 2.38
CA THR A 186 1.69 14.86 1.81
C THR A 186 0.89 14.07 2.85
N ASP A 187 0.63 12.80 2.60
CA ASP A 187 0.07 11.86 3.58
C ASP A 187 0.85 11.92 4.90
N ALA A 188 0.18 11.87 6.04
CA ALA A 188 0.80 11.97 7.36
C ALA A 188 1.86 10.87 7.57
N SER A 189 1.62 9.66 7.06
CA SER A 189 2.61 8.59 7.06
C SER A 189 3.85 8.91 6.22
N GLY A 190 3.66 9.57 5.08
CA GLY A 190 4.75 10.08 4.22
C GLY A 190 5.55 11.19 4.90
N LEU A 191 4.88 12.07 5.65
CA LEU A 191 5.55 13.09 6.48
C LEU A 191 6.38 12.45 7.59
N ALA A 192 5.87 11.43 8.26
CA ALA A 192 6.62 10.68 9.26
C ALA A 192 7.88 10.01 8.65
N SER A 193 7.73 9.41 7.47
CA SER A 193 8.84 8.83 6.71
C SER A 193 9.90 9.88 6.37
N THR A 194 9.49 11.00 5.79
CA THR A 194 10.42 12.09 5.43
C THR A 194 11.11 12.66 6.66
N ARG A 195 10.35 12.94 7.73
CA ARG A 195 10.91 13.45 8.98
C ARG A 195 11.99 12.52 9.56
N SER A 196 11.76 11.22 9.55
CA SER A 196 12.73 10.24 10.05
C SER A 196 14.05 10.21 9.28
N SER A 197 14.04 10.75 8.06
CA SER A 197 15.19 10.79 7.15
C SER A 197 15.91 12.15 7.15
N LEU A 198 15.40 13.14 7.88
CA LEU A 198 16.05 14.45 8.03
C LEU A 198 17.24 14.36 9.00
N PRO A 199 18.29 15.19 8.84
CA PRO A 199 19.44 15.21 9.74
C PRO A 199 19.08 15.48 11.21
N ASN A 200 18.07 16.34 11.46
CA ASN A 200 17.56 16.70 12.78
C ASN A 200 16.04 16.51 12.86
N PRO A 201 15.53 15.26 12.95
CA PRO A 201 14.08 15.01 12.92
C PRO A 201 13.28 15.71 14.01
N ASN A 202 13.94 15.99 15.16
CA ASN A 202 13.31 16.64 16.31
C ASN A 202 13.08 18.14 16.12
N ASP A 203 13.73 18.78 15.14
CA ASP A 203 13.50 20.19 14.82
C ASP A 203 12.24 20.40 13.97
N HIS A 204 11.65 19.31 13.50
CA HIS A 204 10.47 19.31 12.65
C HIS A 204 9.25 18.73 13.39
N MET A 205 8.08 19.22 13.02
CA MET A 205 6.80 18.74 13.54
C MET A 205 5.78 18.59 12.41
N VAL A 206 4.92 17.60 12.56
CA VAL A 206 3.69 17.48 11.77
C VAL A 206 2.60 18.23 12.54
N LEU A 207 1.92 19.16 11.86
CA LEU A 207 0.82 19.91 12.46
C LEU A 207 -0.38 19.00 12.75
N PRO A 208 -1.26 19.37 13.69
CA PRO A 208 -2.32 18.48 14.16
C PRO A 208 -3.46 18.27 13.15
N GLU A 209 -3.60 19.18 12.18
CA GLU A 209 -4.70 19.11 11.22
C GLU A 209 -4.43 18.03 10.16
N ILE A 210 -5.44 17.17 9.97
CA ILE A 210 -5.56 16.25 8.83
C ILE A 210 -6.66 16.80 7.93
N ILE A 211 -6.30 17.17 6.72
CA ILE A 211 -7.16 17.92 5.80
C ILE A 211 -7.90 17.07 4.77
N SER A 212 -7.61 15.77 4.71
CA SER A 212 -8.25 14.85 3.77
C SER A 212 -8.41 13.44 4.32
N LYS A 213 -9.17 12.62 3.60
CA LYS A 213 -9.18 11.17 3.75
C LYS A 213 -8.36 10.56 2.62
N GLU A 214 -7.35 9.80 2.98
CA GLU A 214 -6.47 9.10 2.03
C GLU A 214 -6.54 7.58 2.27
N PRO A 215 -7.60 6.89 1.78
CA PRO A 215 -7.65 5.43 1.79
C PRO A 215 -6.69 4.89 0.72
N LEU A 216 -5.53 4.41 1.16
CA LEU A 216 -4.50 3.87 0.27
C LEU A 216 -4.77 2.41 -0.03
N GLY A 217 -4.58 1.99 -1.27
CA GLY A 217 -4.81 0.60 -1.64
C GLY A 217 -4.15 0.18 -2.94
N PRO A 218 -4.08 -1.15 -3.16
CA PRO A 218 -3.55 -1.71 -4.39
C PRO A 218 -4.48 -1.47 -5.57
N ALA A 219 -3.89 -1.42 -6.76
CA ALA A 219 -4.65 -1.35 -7.99
C ALA A 219 -4.06 -2.26 -9.07
N VAL A 220 -4.93 -2.74 -9.95
CA VAL A 220 -4.60 -3.49 -11.17
C VAL A 220 -5.29 -2.86 -12.38
N ARG A 221 -4.91 -3.27 -13.58
CA ARG A 221 -5.66 -2.92 -14.79
C ARG A 221 -7.06 -3.50 -14.74
N GLN A 222 -8.05 -2.79 -15.26
CA GLN A 222 -9.41 -3.33 -15.47
C GLN A 222 -9.41 -4.44 -16.52
N GLY A 223 -10.37 -5.35 -16.41
CA GLY A 223 -10.62 -6.38 -17.42
C GLY A 223 -9.95 -7.74 -17.14
N ASP A 224 -9.26 -7.91 -16.00
CA ASP A 224 -8.76 -9.19 -15.52
C ASP A 224 -9.23 -9.40 -14.07
N ASP A 225 -10.50 -9.83 -13.93
CA ASP A 225 -11.14 -10.03 -12.63
C ASP A 225 -10.48 -11.12 -11.82
N ALA A 226 -10.01 -12.19 -12.47
CA ALA A 226 -9.31 -13.26 -11.77
C ALA A 226 -7.97 -12.81 -11.18
N TRP A 227 -7.24 -11.90 -11.84
CA TRP A 227 -6.05 -11.27 -11.25
C TRP A 227 -6.42 -10.34 -10.10
N ALA A 228 -7.49 -9.58 -10.26
CA ALA A 228 -8.01 -8.70 -9.21
C ALA A 228 -8.40 -9.49 -7.95
N ASP A 229 -9.02 -10.65 -8.09
CA ASP A 229 -9.38 -11.54 -6.99
C ASP A 229 -8.13 -12.03 -6.24
N ILE A 230 -7.08 -12.42 -6.95
CA ILE A 230 -5.81 -12.82 -6.32
C ILE A 230 -5.26 -11.69 -5.44
N ILE A 231 -5.16 -10.47 -5.96
CA ILE A 231 -4.61 -9.33 -5.21
C ILE A 231 -5.51 -8.96 -4.02
N THR A 232 -6.83 -9.01 -4.20
CA THR A 232 -7.80 -8.79 -3.13
C THR A 232 -7.60 -9.79 -2.00
N TRP A 233 -7.45 -11.07 -2.33
CA TRP A 233 -7.28 -12.12 -1.32
C TRP A 233 -5.87 -12.17 -0.72
N VAL A 234 -4.84 -11.68 -1.40
CA VAL A 234 -3.53 -11.44 -0.79
C VAL A 234 -3.65 -10.45 0.37
N LEU A 235 -4.33 -9.31 0.17
CA LEU A 235 -4.58 -8.35 1.25
C LEU A 235 -5.42 -8.98 2.38
N ASN A 236 -6.56 -9.57 2.03
CA ASN A 236 -7.50 -10.17 2.98
C ASN A 236 -6.84 -11.27 3.82
N THR A 237 -5.98 -12.09 3.22
CA THR A 237 -5.24 -13.13 3.94
C THR A 237 -4.39 -12.55 5.07
N THR A 238 -3.69 -11.45 4.83
CA THR A 238 -2.85 -10.85 5.87
C THR A 238 -3.67 -10.31 7.05
N ILE A 239 -4.83 -9.71 6.76
CA ILE A 239 -5.76 -9.18 7.77
C ILE A 239 -6.42 -10.31 8.56
N THR A 240 -6.96 -11.32 7.86
CA THR A 240 -7.59 -12.48 8.49
C THR A 240 -6.59 -13.26 9.36
N ALA A 241 -5.36 -13.43 8.90
CA ALA A 241 -4.33 -14.10 9.67
C ALA A 241 -4.02 -13.36 10.99
N GLU A 242 -3.96 -12.03 10.99
CA GLU A 242 -3.81 -11.25 12.22
C GLU A 242 -5.03 -11.45 13.15
N GLU A 243 -6.25 -11.41 12.60
CA GLU A 243 -7.49 -11.60 13.37
C GLU A 243 -7.56 -12.98 14.03
N LEU A 244 -7.14 -14.01 13.32
CA LEU A 244 -7.12 -15.40 13.79
C LEU A 244 -5.87 -15.74 14.63
N GLY A 245 -4.97 -14.79 14.87
CA GLY A 245 -3.73 -14.99 15.62
C GLY A 245 -2.70 -15.87 14.90
N VAL A 246 -2.80 -15.99 13.59
CA VAL A 246 -1.83 -16.72 12.74
C VAL A 246 -0.74 -15.74 12.31
N ASN A 247 0.52 -16.12 12.49
CA ASN A 247 1.69 -15.29 12.18
C ASN A 247 2.85 -16.13 11.64
N SER A 248 3.93 -15.48 11.22
CA SER A 248 5.08 -16.14 10.61
C SER A 248 5.75 -17.17 11.51
N SER A 249 5.66 -17.02 12.83
CA SER A 249 6.31 -17.90 13.79
C SER A 249 5.46 -19.14 14.13
N ASN A 250 4.13 -19.08 14.02
CA ASN A 250 3.24 -20.17 14.41
C ASN A 250 2.50 -20.84 13.24
N VAL A 251 2.59 -20.32 12.03
CA VAL A 251 1.81 -20.80 10.87
C VAL A 251 2.01 -22.29 10.58
N ASP A 252 3.19 -22.84 10.82
CA ASP A 252 3.46 -24.29 10.65
C ASP A 252 2.58 -25.13 11.58
N GLN A 253 2.48 -24.71 12.85
CA GLN A 253 1.65 -25.38 13.84
C GLN A 253 0.16 -25.19 13.52
N MET A 254 -0.21 -24.01 13.03
CA MET A 254 -1.60 -23.65 12.74
C MET A 254 -2.23 -24.44 11.60
N LYS A 255 -1.44 -25.08 10.75
CA LYS A 255 -1.93 -26.07 9.76
C LYS A 255 -2.75 -27.20 10.40
N ASN A 256 -2.46 -27.54 11.64
CA ASN A 256 -3.15 -28.57 12.41
C ASN A 256 -4.19 -27.98 13.39
N SER A 257 -4.60 -26.72 13.19
CA SER A 257 -5.57 -26.05 14.06
C SER A 257 -6.94 -26.77 14.05
N ASN A 258 -7.61 -26.78 15.20
CA ASN A 258 -9.01 -27.24 15.29
C ASN A 258 -9.99 -26.22 14.70
N ASN A 259 -9.56 -24.96 14.47
CA ASN A 259 -10.38 -23.94 13.83
C ASN A 259 -10.47 -24.22 12.30
N PRO A 260 -11.68 -24.52 11.79
CA PRO A 260 -11.85 -24.84 10.36
C PRO A 260 -11.56 -23.65 9.43
N GLU A 261 -11.73 -22.43 9.88
CA GLU A 261 -11.40 -21.23 9.09
C GLU A 261 -9.88 -21.10 8.87
N ILE A 262 -9.09 -21.35 9.91
CA ILE A 262 -7.63 -21.38 9.79
C ILE A 262 -7.20 -22.49 8.80
N ARG A 263 -7.80 -23.68 8.90
CA ARG A 263 -7.45 -24.77 7.98
C ARG A 263 -7.80 -24.45 6.52
N ARG A 264 -8.96 -23.83 6.27
CA ARG A 264 -9.33 -23.36 4.92
C ARG A 264 -8.35 -22.30 4.42
N MET A 265 -8.09 -21.27 5.22
CA MET A 265 -7.14 -20.22 4.86
C MET A 265 -5.75 -20.79 4.53
N LEU A 266 -5.25 -21.73 5.33
CA LEU A 266 -3.90 -22.31 5.12
C LEU A 266 -3.87 -23.45 4.08
N GLY A 267 -5.01 -23.75 3.44
CA GLY A 267 -5.11 -24.74 2.35
C GLY A 267 -4.99 -26.21 2.80
N THR A 268 -5.19 -26.49 4.09
CA THR A 268 -5.23 -27.87 4.61
C THR A 268 -6.64 -28.47 4.59
N ASP A 269 -7.66 -27.65 4.29
CA ASP A 269 -9.05 -28.03 4.10
C ASP A 269 -9.62 -27.20 2.94
N GLY A 270 -10.24 -27.86 1.95
CA GLY A 270 -10.77 -27.20 0.74
C GLY A 270 -9.78 -27.05 -0.42
N SER A 271 -10.20 -26.29 -1.44
CA SER A 271 -9.49 -26.13 -2.72
C SER A 271 -9.40 -24.66 -3.19
N GLN A 272 -9.48 -23.70 -2.27
CA GLN A 272 -9.55 -22.27 -2.60
C GLN A 272 -8.36 -21.78 -3.46
N GLY A 273 -7.19 -22.40 -3.31
CA GLY A 273 -6.05 -22.09 -4.18
C GLY A 273 -6.33 -22.39 -5.64
N ALA A 274 -6.93 -23.56 -5.92
CA ALA A 274 -7.26 -23.95 -7.29
C ALA A 274 -8.29 -22.99 -7.93
N GLU A 275 -9.23 -22.45 -7.16
CA GLU A 275 -10.22 -21.47 -7.63
C GLU A 275 -9.55 -20.17 -8.07
N LEU A 276 -8.45 -19.77 -7.43
CA LEU A 276 -7.61 -18.63 -7.81
C LEU A 276 -6.55 -18.98 -8.88
N GLY A 277 -6.45 -20.24 -9.31
CA GLY A 277 -5.37 -20.70 -10.17
C GLY A 277 -3.99 -20.74 -9.50
N LEU A 278 -3.96 -20.83 -8.16
CA LEU A 278 -2.78 -20.90 -7.32
C LEU A 278 -2.64 -22.29 -6.67
N SER A 279 -1.52 -22.52 -5.98
CA SER A 279 -1.38 -23.70 -5.11
C SER A 279 -2.29 -23.57 -3.89
N ASN A 280 -2.75 -24.69 -3.30
CA ASN A 280 -3.64 -24.61 -2.14
C ASN A 280 -2.97 -24.00 -0.90
N ASP A 281 -1.66 -24.02 -0.82
CA ASP A 281 -0.88 -23.44 0.28
C ASP A 281 -0.49 -21.96 0.06
N TRP A 282 -1.06 -21.29 -0.93
CA TRP A 282 -0.72 -19.91 -1.30
C TRP A 282 -0.78 -18.94 -0.09
N ALA A 283 -1.82 -19.03 0.72
CA ALA A 283 -1.98 -18.18 1.91
C ALA A 283 -0.98 -18.55 3.01
N TYR A 284 -0.69 -19.85 3.19
CA TYR A 284 0.40 -20.28 4.07
C TYR A 284 1.75 -19.69 3.63
N GLN A 285 2.04 -19.67 2.32
CA GLN A 285 3.30 -19.11 1.78
C GLN A 285 3.41 -17.60 2.07
N ILE A 286 2.31 -16.84 1.97
CA ILE A 286 2.27 -15.43 2.37
C ILE A 286 2.69 -15.29 3.82
N ILE A 287 1.98 -15.97 4.72
CA ILE A 287 2.19 -15.79 6.17
C ILE A 287 3.55 -16.31 6.60
N LYS A 288 3.99 -17.43 6.04
CA LYS A 288 5.30 -18.03 6.38
C LYS A 288 6.47 -17.11 6.03
N GLN A 289 6.43 -16.45 4.86
CA GLN A 289 7.56 -15.71 4.31
C GLN A 289 7.48 -14.21 4.57
N VAL A 290 6.28 -13.67 4.73
CA VAL A 290 6.06 -12.22 4.88
C VAL A 290 5.39 -11.88 6.20
N GLY A 291 4.50 -12.74 6.71
CA GLY A 291 3.75 -12.51 7.94
C GLY A 291 2.33 -12.00 7.71
N ASN A 292 1.62 -11.77 8.80
CA ASN A 292 0.29 -11.18 8.80
C ASN A 292 0.35 -9.63 8.72
N TYR A 293 -0.81 -8.97 8.61
CA TYR A 293 -0.88 -7.51 8.48
C TYR A 293 -0.21 -6.78 9.65
N GLY A 294 -0.40 -7.25 10.88
CA GLY A 294 0.24 -6.68 12.07
C GLY A 294 1.76 -6.77 12.01
N GLU A 295 2.31 -7.93 11.60
CA GLU A 295 3.77 -8.11 11.45
C GLU A 295 4.33 -7.19 10.36
N ILE A 296 3.62 -7.06 9.22
CA ILE A 296 4.00 -6.16 8.12
C ILE A 296 4.01 -4.70 8.60
N PHE A 297 2.96 -4.28 9.33
CA PHE A 297 2.85 -2.92 9.84
C PHE A 297 3.95 -2.61 10.86
N GLU A 298 4.05 -3.42 11.92
CA GLU A 298 4.95 -3.14 13.04
C GLU A 298 6.42 -3.17 12.63
N ARG A 299 6.81 -4.08 11.72
CA ARG A 299 8.18 -4.19 11.23
C ARG A 299 8.64 -2.98 10.41
N ASN A 300 7.72 -2.40 9.61
CA ASN A 300 8.09 -1.39 8.62
C ASN A 300 7.83 0.05 9.08
N ILE A 301 6.70 0.28 9.77
CA ILE A 301 6.21 1.62 10.08
C ILE A 301 5.74 1.79 11.52
N GLY A 302 5.65 0.71 12.29
CA GLY A 302 5.11 0.69 13.65
C GLY A 302 5.89 1.54 14.65
N VAL A 303 5.39 1.58 15.89
CA VAL A 303 5.89 2.47 16.96
C VAL A 303 7.36 2.24 17.33
N ASN A 304 7.89 1.05 17.06
CA ASN A 304 9.28 0.69 17.34
C ASN A 304 10.22 0.95 16.15
N THR A 305 9.73 1.55 15.07
CA THR A 305 10.52 1.96 13.90
C THR A 305 10.87 3.45 13.98
N PRO A 306 11.80 3.95 13.16
CA PRO A 306 12.07 5.39 13.07
C PRO A 306 10.84 6.26 12.72
N LEU A 307 9.81 5.68 12.08
CA LEU A 307 8.58 6.38 11.75
C LEU A 307 7.66 6.55 12.97
N GLY A 308 7.65 5.60 13.89
CA GLY A 308 6.92 5.68 15.15
C GLY A 308 5.40 5.73 14.99
N ILE A 309 4.83 5.13 13.96
CA ILE A 309 3.40 5.25 13.64
C ILE A 309 2.58 4.25 14.47
N SER A 310 1.57 4.75 15.16
CA SER A 310 0.58 3.90 15.84
C SER A 310 -0.46 3.37 14.85
N ARG A 311 -1.06 2.21 15.17
CA ARG A 311 -2.06 1.57 14.31
C ARG A 311 -3.27 2.47 14.01
N GLY A 312 -3.84 3.14 15.00
CA GLY A 312 -5.01 4.00 14.82
C GLY A 312 -6.12 3.32 14.00
N LEU A 313 -6.57 3.96 12.93
CA LEU A 313 -7.56 3.38 12.00
C LEU A 313 -7.07 2.09 11.31
N ASN A 314 -5.77 1.86 11.27
CA ASN A 314 -5.16 0.66 10.70
C ASN A 314 -5.09 -0.52 11.70
N ALA A 315 -5.70 -0.41 12.87
CA ALA A 315 -5.95 -1.54 13.75
C ALA A 315 -7.09 -2.42 13.21
N LEU A 316 -7.13 -3.68 13.63
CA LEU A 316 -8.26 -4.58 13.35
C LEU A 316 -9.57 -3.97 13.85
N TRP A 317 -10.68 -4.28 13.19
CA TRP A 317 -12.03 -3.88 13.62
C TRP A 317 -12.34 -4.33 15.05
N THR A 318 -11.85 -5.48 15.48
CA THR A 318 -11.98 -6.00 16.86
C THR A 318 -11.20 -5.17 17.88
N LYS A 319 -10.29 -4.30 17.43
CA LYS A 319 -9.48 -3.39 18.26
C LYS A 319 -9.80 -1.92 18.00
N GLY A 320 -10.98 -1.64 17.42
CA GLY A 320 -11.46 -0.27 17.17
C GLY A 320 -10.93 0.40 15.90
N GLY A 321 -10.23 -0.33 15.03
CA GLY A 321 -9.79 0.15 13.72
C GLY A 321 -10.77 -0.17 12.60
N LEU A 322 -10.31 -0.02 11.36
CA LEU A 322 -11.07 -0.25 10.14
C LEU A 322 -10.58 -1.45 9.32
N MET A 323 -9.52 -2.15 9.77
CA MET A 323 -9.03 -3.33 9.05
C MET A 323 -9.99 -4.48 9.27
N TYR A 324 -10.72 -4.82 8.20
CA TYR A 324 -11.77 -5.83 8.16
C TYR A 324 -11.65 -6.66 6.90
N SER A 325 -11.67 -7.97 7.02
CA SER A 325 -11.61 -8.92 5.91
C SER A 325 -12.83 -9.81 5.85
N PRO A 326 -13.35 -10.15 4.65
CA PRO A 326 -14.33 -11.21 4.49
C PRO A 326 -13.79 -12.57 4.97
N PRO A 327 -14.68 -13.47 5.47
CA PRO A 327 -14.26 -14.78 5.97
C PRO A 327 -13.88 -15.74 4.84
N PHE A 328 -12.95 -16.65 5.10
CA PHE A 328 -12.62 -17.79 4.23
C PHE A 328 -13.70 -18.87 4.34
N ARG A 329 -14.66 -18.84 3.42
CA ARG A 329 -15.78 -19.80 3.37
C ARG A 329 -16.04 -20.31 1.96
#